data_c800f1aa267fbe074a4cdf30d95324e0
#
_entry.id   c800f1aa267fbe074a4cdf30d95324e0
#
_cell.length_a   1.000
_cell.length_b   1.000
_cell.length_c   1.000
_cell.angle_alpha   90.00
_cell.angle_beta   90.00
_cell.angle_gamma   90.00
#
_symmetry.space_group_name_H-M   'P 1'
#
loop_
_entity.id
_entity.type
_entity.pdbx_description
1 polymer ?
#
loop_
_entity_poly.entity_id
_entity_poly.type
_entity_poly.pdbx_seq_one_letter_code
_entity_poly.pdbx_strand_id
1 'polypeptide(L)'
;MEYTNMSFLYDFAFMSLLLIIAQFLRSRIKFLQMFYIPASVLAGLMGLVLGPQFLNVIPWSGKIGSYAYMLVCVLFGGLFLGKKDKTNVKQILTKVGDSFCVNMGAEFFCFGIALLVGGALIKILFPNVFTEIALLMPSGFCGGHGYASTIGTALNNSLGREDGVVLGQTFATVGLLVGLFVGIACINYATRHGGCLLYTSPSPRDRT
;
A
#
# COMPACT_ATOMS: atom_id res chain seq x y z
N MET A 1 -0.49 -25.77 -0.55
CA MET A 1 -0.22 -26.37 0.77
C MET A 1 -1.45 -26.20 1.65
N GLU A 2 -1.98 -27.26 2.25
CA GLU A 2 -3.05 -27.11 3.23
C GLU A 2 -2.55 -26.32 4.45
N TYR A 3 -3.40 -25.44 4.99
CA TYR A 3 -3.01 -24.58 6.10
C TYR A 3 -2.94 -25.41 7.40
N THR A 4 -1.73 -25.55 7.92
CA THR A 4 -1.43 -26.18 9.21
C THR A 4 -0.89 -25.12 10.17
N ASN A 5 -0.93 -25.35 11.47
CA ASN A 5 -0.37 -24.43 12.47
C ASN A 5 1.12 -24.09 12.23
N MET A 6 1.86 -24.98 11.57
CA MET A 6 3.25 -24.77 11.18
C MET A 6 3.40 -23.93 9.89
N SER A 7 2.37 -23.81 9.06
CA SER A 7 2.43 -23.05 7.81
C SER A 7 2.77 -21.58 8.06
N PHE A 8 2.27 -21.02 9.15
CA PHE A 8 2.59 -19.66 9.58
C PHE A 8 4.10 -19.46 9.82
N LEU A 9 4.74 -20.40 10.52
CA LEU A 9 6.17 -20.32 10.79
C LEU A 9 7.00 -20.45 9.51
N TYR A 10 6.61 -21.35 8.61
CA TYR A 10 7.29 -21.51 7.32
C TYR A 10 7.17 -20.26 6.45
N ASP A 11 5.96 -19.69 6.34
CA ASP A 11 5.75 -18.47 5.57
C ASP A 11 6.57 -17.31 6.14
N PHE A 12 6.59 -17.13 7.46
CA PHE A 12 7.39 -16.10 8.11
C PHE A 12 8.91 -16.33 7.94
N ALA A 13 9.35 -17.59 7.99
CA ALA A 13 10.76 -17.92 7.76
C ALA A 13 11.17 -17.56 6.33
N PHE A 14 10.37 -17.91 5.33
CA PHE A 14 10.64 -17.55 3.93
C PHE A 14 10.57 -16.04 3.70
N MET A 15 9.57 -15.34 4.26
CA MET A 15 9.49 -13.88 4.19
C MET A 15 10.72 -13.21 4.80
N SER A 16 11.16 -13.68 5.96
CA SER A 16 12.36 -13.15 6.64
C SER A 16 13.63 -13.40 5.82
N LEU A 17 13.77 -14.58 5.25
CA LEU A 17 14.89 -14.92 4.39
C LEU A 17 14.93 -14.03 3.15
N LEU A 18 13.79 -13.85 2.49
CA LEU A 18 13.67 -12.96 1.33
C LEU A 18 13.99 -11.50 1.68
N LEU A 19 13.59 -11.01 2.85
CA LEU A 19 13.93 -9.67 3.32
C LEU A 19 15.44 -9.50 3.53
N ILE A 20 16.11 -10.50 4.11
CA ILE A 20 17.56 -10.48 4.30
C ILE A 20 18.27 -10.46 2.94
N ILE A 21 17.86 -11.33 2.01
CA ILE A 21 18.43 -11.38 0.65
C ILE A 21 18.18 -10.05 -0.09
N ALA A 22 16.97 -9.51 0.00
CA ALA A 22 16.61 -8.24 -0.62
C ALA A 22 17.45 -7.07 -0.05
N GLN A 23 17.63 -7.04 1.27
CA GLN A 23 18.49 -6.04 1.92
C GLN A 23 19.94 -6.16 1.48
N PHE A 24 20.47 -7.38 1.38
CA PHE A 24 21.82 -7.62 0.88
C PHE A 24 21.94 -7.19 -0.59
N LEU A 25 20.97 -7.54 -1.42
CA LEU A 25 20.95 -7.16 -2.84
C LEU A 25 20.92 -5.64 -3.01
N ARG A 26 20.06 -4.96 -2.23
CA ARG A 26 19.96 -3.49 -2.20
C ARG A 26 21.31 -2.85 -1.78
N SER A 27 22.01 -3.44 -0.82
CA SER A 27 23.31 -2.90 -0.37
C SER A 27 24.42 -3.02 -1.42
N ARG A 28 24.30 -3.94 -2.37
CA ARG A 28 25.30 -4.20 -3.41
C ARG A 28 24.98 -3.53 -4.75
N ILE A 29 23.71 -3.37 -5.08
CA ILE A 29 23.29 -2.85 -6.39
C ILE A 29 23.03 -1.35 -6.28
N LYS A 30 23.93 -0.53 -6.84
CA LYS A 30 23.81 0.95 -6.85
C LYS A 30 22.51 1.44 -7.52
N PHE A 31 22.02 0.72 -8.52
CA PHE A 31 20.75 1.04 -9.19
C PHE A 31 19.56 1.04 -8.22
N LEU A 32 19.43 0.02 -7.36
CA LEU A 32 18.38 -0.07 -6.35
C LEU A 32 18.48 1.02 -5.29
N GLN A 33 19.71 1.43 -4.96
CA GLN A 33 19.96 2.54 -4.03
C GLN A 33 19.56 3.88 -4.63
N MET A 34 19.90 4.10 -5.91
CA MET A 34 19.62 5.35 -6.63
C MET A 34 18.12 5.61 -6.78
N PHE A 35 17.33 4.55 -6.92
CA PHE A 35 15.87 4.64 -7.01
C PHE A 35 15.17 4.60 -5.66
N TYR A 36 15.89 4.54 -4.54
CA TYR A 36 15.33 4.47 -3.18
C TYR A 36 14.33 3.32 -2.97
N ILE A 37 14.44 2.22 -3.75
CA ILE A 37 13.53 1.08 -3.65
C ILE A 37 13.65 0.45 -2.25
N PRO A 38 12.56 0.34 -1.47
CA PRO A 38 12.59 -0.33 -0.18
C PRO A 38 12.92 -1.82 -0.33
N ALA A 39 13.69 -2.38 0.62
CA ALA A 39 14.01 -3.80 0.61
C ALA A 39 12.75 -4.69 0.70
N SER A 40 11.71 -4.22 1.39
CA SER A 40 10.42 -4.91 1.48
C SER A 40 9.72 -5.10 0.14
N VAL A 41 9.79 -4.09 -0.74
CA VAL A 41 9.22 -4.18 -2.10
C VAL A 41 10.02 -5.18 -2.94
N LEU A 42 11.33 -5.13 -2.85
CA LEU A 42 12.20 -6.09 -3.55
C LEU A 42 11.94 -7.52 -3.07
N ALA A 43 11.82 -7.73 -1.75
CA ALA A 43 11.48 -9.03 -1.17
C ALA A 43 10.10 -9.51 -1.62
N GLY A 44 9.11 -8.63 -1.69
CA GLY A 44 7.77 -8.94 -2.19
C GLY A 44 7.78 -9.38 -3.66
N LEU A 45 8.52 -8.65 -4.52
CA LEU A 45 8.70 -9.04 -5.93
C LEU A 45 9.42 -10.38 -6.06
N MET A 46 10.47 -10.62 -5.29
CA MET A 46 11.15 -11.91 -5.25
C MET A 46 10.21 -13.03 -4.78
N GLY A 47 9.41 -12.78 -3.75
CA GLY A 47 8.41 -13.72 -3.25
C GLY A 47 7.31 -14.04 -4.27
N LEU A 48 6.92 -13.06 -5.10
CA LEU A 48 5.99 -13.27 -6.20
C LEU A 48 6.61 -14.16 -7.29
N VAL A 49 7.85 -13.86 -7.70
CA VAL A 49 8.55 -14.62 -8.75
C VAL A 49 8.86 -16.05 -8.30
N LEU A 50 9.30 -16.24 -7.06
CA LEU A 50 9.62 -17.55 -6.50
C LEU A 50 8.37 -18.31 -6.03
N GLY A 51 7.24 -17.64 -5.96
CA GLY A 51 5.96 -18.21 -5.53
C GLY A 51 5.31 -19.14 -6.57
N PRO A 52 4.16 -19.73 -6.21
CA PRO A 52 3.46 -20.70 -7.05
C PRO A 52 2.92 -20.13 -8.36
N GLN A 53 2.93 -18.79 -8.51
CA GLN A 53 2.44 -18.13 -9.71
C GLN A 53 3.44 -18.17 -10.88
N PHE A 54 4.76 -18.23 -10.59
CA PHE A 54 5.80 -18.26 -11.61
C PHE A 54 6.70 -19.48 -11.49
N LEU A 55 7.64 -19.48 -10.56
CA LEU A 55 8.67 -20.54 -10.46
C LEU A 55 8.27 -21.70 -9.54
N ASN A 56 7.26 -21.52 -8.69
CA ASN A 56 6.78 -22.54 -7.75
C ASN A 56 7.88 -23.15 -6.85
N VAL A 57 8.88 -22.32 -6.48
CA VAL A 57 9.98 -22.73 -5.59
C VAL A 57 9.56 -22.65 -4.13
N ILE A 58 8.81 -21.60 -3.77
CA ILE A 58 8.34 -21.39 -2.41
C ILE A 58 6.84 -21.74 -2.35
N PRO A 59 6.47 -22.79 -1.62
CA PRO A 59 5.09 -23.20 -1.48
C PRO A 59 4.37 -22.34 -0.44
N TRP A 60 3.96 -21.12 -0.83
CA TRP A 60 3.19 -20.24 0.05
C TRP A 60 1.90 -20.88 0.53
N SER A 61 1.52 -20.61 1.78
CA SER A 61 0.22 -21.05 2.28
C SER A 61 -0.92 -20.26 1.63
N GLY A 62 -2.11 -20.89 1.51
CA GLY A 62 -3.28 -20.21 0.94
C GLY A 62 -3.77 -18.99 1.73
N LYS A 63 -3.22 -18.73 2.92
CA LYS A 63 -3.59 -17.59 3.79
C LYS A 63 -2.56 -16.47 3.84
N ILE A 64 -1.55 -16.47 2.98
CA ILE A 64 -0.51 -15.42 2.97
C ILE A 64 -1.07 -14.00 2.88
N GLY A 65 -2.17 -13.80 2.14
CA GLY A 65 -2.85 -12.51 2.02
C GLY A 65 -3.44 -11.99 3.36
N SER A 66 -3.78 -12.89 4.27
CA SER A 66 -4.33 -12.51 5.59
C SER A 66 -3.28 -11.99 6.56
N TYR A 67 -1.99 -12.29 6.34
CA TYR A 67 -0.91 -11.84 7.21
C TYR A 67 -0.71 -10.33 7.17
N ALA A 68 -0.91 -9.71 6.01
CA ALA A 68 -0.85 -8.26 5.88
C ALA A 68 -1.86 -7.59 6.83
N TYR A 69 -3.10 -8.07 6.87
CA TYR A 69 -4.13 -7.58 7.78
C TYR A 69 -3.74 -7.77 9.25
N MET A 70 -3.29 -8.97 9.63
CA MET A 70 -2.82 -9.23 11.00
C MET A 70 -1.68 -8.30 11.42
N LEU A 71 -0.67 -8.16 10.54
CA LEU A 71 0.49 -7.30 10.84
C LEU A 71 0.11 -5.83 10.95
N VAL A 72 -0.85 -5.36 10.16
CA VAL A 72 -1.39 -4.00 10.27
C VAL A 72 -2.10 -3.80 11.61
N CYS A 73 -2.92 -4.76 12.06
CA CYS A 73 -3.55 -4.69 13.38
C CYS A 73 -2.51 -4.63 14.52
N VAL A 74 -1.46 -5.46 14.45
CA VAL A 74 -0.37 -5.46 15.45
C VAL A 74 0.40 -4.13 15.41
N LEU A 75 0.68 -3.61 14.20
CA LEU A 75 1.37 -2.34 14.02
C LEU A 75 0.58 -1.18 14.65
N PHE A 76 -0.71 -1.07 14.35
CA PHE A 76 -1.55 -0.01 14.92
C PHE A 76 -1.74 -0.18 16.43
N GLY A 77 -1.92 -1.41 16.91
CA GLY A 77 -1.96 -1.69 18.34
C GLY A 77 -0.67 -1.30 19.07
N GLY A 78 0.48 -1.57 18.43
CA GLY A 78 1.80 -1.24 18.98
C GLY A 78 2.18 0.24 18.89
N LEU A 79 1.60 0.99 17.96
CA LEU A 79 1.96 2.38 17.68
C LEU A 79 1.78 3.30 18.90
N PHE A 80 0.77 3.02 19.71
CA PHE A 80 0.44 3.80 20.89
C PHE A 80 1.09 3.28 22.18
N LEU A 81 1.66 2.07 22.15
CA LEU A 81 2.35 1.50 23.30
C LEU A 81 3.70 2.20 23.54
N GLY A 82 3.89 2.70 24.73
CA GLY A 82 5.16 3.30 25.15
C GLY A 82 5.37 4.78 24.82
N LYS A 83 4.48 5.42 24.07
CA LYS A 83 4.52 6.88 23.87
C LYS A 83 3.94 7.60 25.09
N LYS A 84 4.82 8.19 25.91
CA LYS A 84 4.46 9.17 26.95
C LYS A 84 4.65 10.58 26.37
N ASP A 85 3.76 11.00 25.48
CA ASP A 85 3.77 12.37 24.99
C ASP A 85 3.14 13.30 26.02
N LYS A 86 3.95 14.20 26.59
CA LYS A 86 3.51 15.34 27.42
C LYS A 86 2.95 16.49 26.56
N THR A 87 2.47 16.18 25.37
CA THR A 87 2.00 17.21 24.43
C THR A 87 0.63 17.71 24.86
N ASN A 88 0.46 19.05 24.86
CA ASN A 88 -0.80 19.66 25.23
C ASN A 88 -1.89 19.27 24.23
N VAL A 89 -3.06 18.83 24.69
CA VAL A 89 -4.20 18.37 23.87
C VAL A 89 -4.54 19.38 22.76
N LYS A 90 -4.44 20.70 23.05
CA LYS A 90 -4.68 21.76 22.06
C LYS A 90 -3.69 21.73 20.89
N GLN A 91 -2.39 21.43 21.14
CA GLN A 91 -1.40 21.31 20.08
C GLN A 91 -1.58 20.03 19.26
N ILE A 92 -2.01 18.95 19.91
CA ILE A 92 -2.34 17.70 19.21
C ILE A 92 -3.52 17.92 18.28
N LEU A 93 -4.60 18.52 18.78
CA LEU A 93 -5.80 18.81 17.98
C LEU A 93 -5.52 19.69 16.77
N THR A 94 -4.67 20.72 16.92
CA THR A 94 -4.31 21.59 15.80
C THR A 94 -3.50 20.83 14.74
N LYS A 95 -2.42 20.16 15.14
CA LYS A 95 -1.55 19.44 14.19
C LYS A 95 -2.22 18.24 13.54
N VAL A 96 -2.99 17.48 14.31
CA VAL A 96 -3.74 16.32 13.80
C VAL A 96 -4.92 16.80 12.96
N GLY A 97 -5.57 17.89 13.37
CA GLY A 97 -6.68 18.51 12.64
C GLY A 97 -6.28 18.95 11.24
N ASP A 98 -5.13 19.65 11.11
CA ASP A 98 -4.62 20.08 9.81
C ASP A 98 -4.35 18.89 8.89
N SER A 99 -3.65 17.87 9.39
CA SER A 99 -3.36 16.66 8.62
C SER A 99 -4.65 15.89 8.27
N PHE A 100 -5.61 15.83 9.19
CA PHE A 100 -6.90 15.20 8.96
C PHE A 100 -7.69 15.91 7.86
N CYS A 101 -7.79 17.24 7.93
CA CYS A 101 -8.50 18.03 6.93
C CYS A 101 -7.89 17.90 5.53
N VAL A 102 -6.54 17.91 5.43
CA VAL A 102 -5.84 17.74 4.15
C VAL A 102 -6.09 16.34 3.59
N ASN A 103 -5.97 15.29 4.41
CA ASN A 103 -6.18 13.92 3.94
C ASN A 103 -7.64 13.67 3.54
N MET A 104 -8.60 14.09 4.36
CA MET A 104 -10.03 13.97 4.04
C MET A 104 -10.39 14.78 2.79
N GLY A 105 -9.88 16.01 2.68
CA GLY A 105 -10.09 16.85 1.50
C GLY A 105 -9.56 16.20 0.23
N ALA A 106 -8.35 15.63 0.29
CA ALA A 106 -7.75 14.91 -0.83
C ALA A 106 -8.56 13.67 -1.22
N GLU A 107 -9.04 12.90 -0.22
CA GLU A 107 -9.85 11.70 -0.46
C GLU A 107 -11.19 12.06 -1.12
N PHE A 108 -11.94 13.02 -0.57
CA PHE A 108 -13.19 13.49 -1.17
C PHE A 108 -12.98 14.05 -2.58
N PHE A 109 -11.87 14.75 -2.81
CA PHE A 109 -11.52 15.26 -4.12
C PHE A 109 -11.25 14.14 -5.12
N CYS A 110 -10.52 13.10 -4.71
CA CYS A 110 -10.28 11.91 -5.54
C CYS A 110 -11.57 11.20 -5.92
N PHE A 111 -12.47 10.96 -4.95
CA PHE A 111 -13.79 10.37 -5.22
C PHE A 111 -14.67 11.26 -6.11
N GLY A 112 -14.67 12.57 -5.86
CA GLY A 112 -15.40 13.55 -6.67
C GLY A 112 -14.96 13.56 -8.14
N ILE A 113 -13.65 13.64 -8.38
CA ILE A 113 -13.10 13.58 -9.75
C ILE A 113 -13.38 12.23 -10.40
N ALA A 114 -13.19 11.14 -9.68
CA ALA A 114 -13.44 9.81 -10.23
C ALA A 114 -14.90 9.63 -10.68
N LEU A 115 -15.85 10.12 -9.90
CA LEU A 115 -17.27 10.09 -10.28
C LEU A 115 -17.60 11.01 -11.44
N LEU A 116 -17.16 12.26 -11.38
CA LEU A 116 -17.52 13.26 -12.39
C LEU A 116 -16.78 13.00 -13.71
N VAL A 117 -15.47 12.92 -13.66
CA VAL A 117 -14.65 12.76 -14.88
C VAL A 117 -14.58 11.29 -15.29
N GLY A 118 -14.27 10.39 -14.37
CA GLY A 118 -14.18 8.96 -14.65
C GLY A 118 -15.53 8.37 -15.06
N GLY A 119 -16.60 8.71 -14.36
CA GLY A 119 -17.95 8.28 -14.72
C GLY A 119 -18.41 8.82 -16.08
N ALA A 120 -18.10 10.09 -16.40
CA ALA A 120 -18.40 10.67 -17.70
C ALA A 120 -17.59 9.99 -18.83
N LEU A 121 -16.30 9.75 -18.62
CA LEU A 121 -15.45 9.05 -19.58
C LEU A 121 -15.92 7.61 -19.83
N ILE A 122 -16.26 6.87 -18.77
CA ILE A 122 -16.78 5.51 -18.89
C ILE A 122 -18.06 5.53 -19.72
N LYS A 123 -18.98 6.44 -19.44
CA LYS A 123 -20.26 6.56 -20.17
C LYS A 123 -20.08 6.89 -21.65
N ILE A 124 -19.04 7.68 -21.98
CA ILE A 124 -18.74 8.08 -23.39
C ILE A 124 -18.02 6.96 -24.12
N LEU A 125 -16.99 6.37 -23.51
CA LEU A 125 -16.13 5.39 -24.15
C LEU A 125 -16.70 3.96 -24.12
N PHE A 126 -17.42 3.64 -23.06
CA PHE A 126 -17.94 2.29 -22.77
C PHE A 126 -19.41 2.37 -22.30
N PRO A 127 -20.37 2.68 -23.21
CA PRO A 127 -21.77 2.89 -22.81
C PRO A 127 -22.44 1.68 -22.16
N ASN A 128 -21.89 0.49 -22.36
CA ASN A 128 -22.40 -0.76 -21.79
C ASN A 128 -21.81 -1.09 -20.40
N VAL A 129 -20.87 -0.28 -19.92
CA VAL A 129 -20.24 -0.44 -18.60
C VAL A 129 -20.92 0.51 -17.62
N PHE A 130 -21.22 0.02 -16.43
CA PHE A 130 -21.83 0.85 -15.41
C PHE A 130 -20.85 1.88 -14.86
N THR A 131 -21.32 3.09 -14.67
CA THR A 131 -20.51 4.27 -14.28
C THR A 131 -19.97 4.19 -12.86
N GLU A 132 -20.63 3.41 -12.00
CA GLU A 132 -20.27 3.20 -10.59
C GLU A 132 -18.92 2.52 -10.42
N ILE A 133 -18.41 1.86 -11.46
CA ILE A 133 -17.04 1.30 -11.48
C ILE A 133 -15.97 2.38 -11.25
N ALA A 134 -16.30 3.65 -11.57
CA ALA A 134 -15.44 4.79 -11.30
C ALA A 134 -15.08 4.95 -9.80
N LEU A 135 -15.94 4.46 -8.89
CA LEU A 135 -15.69 4.47 -7.44
C LEU A 135 -14.58 3.50 -7.03
N LEU A 136 -14.36 2.44 -7.80
CA LEU A 136 -13.36 1.42 -7.48
C LEU A 136 -11.92 1.95 -7.64
N MET A 137 -11.70 2.89 -8.56
CA MET A 137 -10.39 3.50 -8.76
C MET A 137 -9.91 4.25 -7.50
N PRO A 138 -10.61 5.28 -6.98
CA PRO A 138 -10.15 5.98 -5.78
C PRO A 138 -10.13 5.08 -4.56
N SER A 139 -11.06 4.13 -4.41
CA SER A 139 -11.05 3.18 -3.31
C SER A 139 -9.80 2.30 -3.32
N GLY A 140 -9.35 1.86 -4.50
CA GLY A 140 -8.12 1.09 -4.65
C GLY A 140 -6.86 1.92 -4.40
N PHE A 141 -6.82 3.16 -4.90
CA PHE A 141 -5.67 4.05 -4.78
C PHE A 141 -5.49 4.62 -3.35
N CYS A 142 -6.58 5.03 -2.70
CA CYS A 142 -6.53 5.64 -1.36
C CYS A 142 -6.56 4.60 -0.24
N GLY A 143 -7.40 3.56 -0.37
CA GLY A 143 -7.65 2.60 0.71
C GLY A 143 -7.03 1.22 0.52
N GLY A 144 -6.43 0.96 -0.64
CA GLY A 144 -5.80 -0.33 -0.96
C GLY A 144 -6.80 -1.48 -1.13
N HIS A 145 -6.29 -2.72 -1.11
CA HIS A 145 -7.06 -3.93 -1.44
C HIS A 145 -8.27 -4.18 -0.52
N GLY A 146 -8.13 -3.90 0.78
CA GLY A 146 -9.22 -4.11 1.75
C GLY A 146 -10.40 -3.19 1.50
N TYR A 147 -10.14 -1.91 1.32
CA TYR A 147 -11.17 -0.90 1.05
C TYR A 147 -11.83 -1.11 -0.32
N ALA A 148 -11.01 -1.37 -1.35
CA ALA A 148 -11.50 -1.68 -2.68
C ALA A 148 -12.38 -2.94 -2.72
N SER A 149 -12.03 -3.97 -1.96
CA SER A 149 -12.86 -5.17 -1.82
C SER A 149 -14.18 -4.88 -1.13
N THR A 150 -14.19 -4.04 -0.11
CA THR A 150 -15.41 -3.65 0.61
C THR A 150 -16.37 -2.90 -0.32
N ILE A 151 -15.87 -1.89 -1.04
CA ILE A 151 -16.66 -1.13 -2.02
C ILE A 151 -17.11 -2.05 -3.17
N GLY A 152 -16.22 -2.92 -3.68
CA GLY A 152 -16.54 -3.91 -4.70
C GLY A 152 -17.66 -4.85 -4.28
N THR A 153 -17.64 -5.34 -3.04
CA THR A 153 -18.71 -6.18 -2.48
C THR A 153 -20.02 -5.41 -2.36
N ALA A 154 -19.96 -4.15 -1.92
CA ALA A 154 -21.14 -3.31 -1.84
C ALA A 154 -21.78 -3.08 -3.23
N LEU A 155 -20.97 -2.83 -4.26
CA LEU A 155 -21.43 -2.70 -5.65
C LEU A 155 -22.01 -4.01 -6.18
N ASN A 156 -21.37 -5.16 -5.91
CA ASN A 156 -21.90 -6.47 -6.31
C ASN A 156 -23.31 -6.68 -5.72
N ASN A 157 -23.48 -6.42 -4.43
CA ASN A 157 -24.77 -6.59 -3.73
C ASN A 157 -25.83 -5.62 -4.23
N SER A 158 -25.46 -4.38 -4.54
CA SER A 158 -26.40 -3.34 -4.96
C SER A 158 -26.82 -3.47 -6.42
N LEU A 159 -25.91 -3.91 -7.29
CA LEU A 159 -26.10 -3.94 -8.74
C LEU A 159 -26.29 -5.37 -9.30
N GLY A 160 -26.26 -6.40 -8.44
CA GLY A 160 -26.40 -7.80 -8.85
C GLY A 160 -25.28 -8.29 -9.77
N ARG A 161 -24.04 -7.79 -9.56
CA ARG A 161 -22.85 -8.15 -10.36
C ARG A 161 -21.87 -8.95 -9.50
N GLU A 162 -20.96 -9.67 -10.17
CA GLU A 162 -19.96 -10.50 -9.47
C GLU A 162 -18.53 -10.00 -9.62
N ASP A 163 -18.29 -9.04 -10.51
CA ASP A 163 -16.96 -8.58 -10.93
C ASP A 163 -16.39 -7.39 -10.13
N GLY A 164 -17.22 -6.72 -9.31
CA GLY A 164 -16.82 -5.52 -8.57
C GLY A 164 -15.62 -5.73 -7.64
N VAL A 165 -15.55 -6.86 -6.95
CA VAL A 165 -14.43 -7.17 -6.05
C VAL A 165 -13.13 -7.36 -6.84
N VAL A 166 -13.19 -8.11 -7.95
CA VAL A 166 -12.02 -8.39 -8.80
C VAL A 166 -11.48 -7.09 -9.41
N LEU A 167 -12.39 -6.26 -9.93
CA LEU A 167 -12.02 -4.95 -10.48
C LEU A 167 -11.45 -4.03 -9.39
N GLY A 168 -12.04 -4.01 -8.21
CA GLY A 168 -11.53 -3.23 -7.08
C GLY A 168 -10.12 -3.63 -6.68
N GLN A 169 -9.84 -4.91 -6.58
CA GLN A 169 -8.51 -5.45 -6.30
C GLN A 169 -7.50 -5.14 -7.41
N THR A 170 -7.94 -5.16 -8.66
CA THR A 170 -7.10 -4.78 -9.80
C THR A 170 -6.71 -3.31 -9.71
N PHE A 171 -7.66 -2.41 -9.46
CA PHE A 171 -7.37 -0.99 -9.23
C PHE A 171 -6.45 -0.77 -8.03
N ALA A 172 -6.62 -1.52 -6.94
CA ALA A 172 -5.76 -1.43 -5.78
C ALA A 172 -4.31 -1.85 -6.10
N THR A 173 -4.13 -2.91 -6.87
CA THR A 173 -2.79 -3.36 -7.31
C THR A 173 -2.13 -2.32 -8.20
N VAL A 174 -2.85 -1.80 -9.20
CA VAL A 174 -2.34 -0.73 -10.08
C VAL A 174 -2.03 0.53 -9.26
N GLY A 175 -2.92 0.92 -8.36
CA GLY A 175 -2.74 2.08 -7.48
C GLY A 175 -1.50 1.97 -6.61
N LEU A 176 -1.25 0.80 -6.04
CA LEU A 176 -0.04 0.53 -5.25
C LEU A 176 1.22 0.67 -6.10
N LEU A 177 1.23 0.10 -7.30
CA LEU A 177 2.38 0.21 -8.21
C LEU A 177 2.62 1.65 -8.65
N VAL A 178 1.56 2.34 -9.08
CA VAL A 178 1.64 3.76 -9.49
C VAL A 178 2.12 4.62 -8.33
N GLY A 179 1.53 4.46 -7.14
CA GLY A 179 1.93 5.19 -5.93
C GLY A 179 3.40 4.96 -5.57
N LEU A 180 3.87 3.74 -5.70
CA LEU A 180 5.25 3.39 -5.46
C LEU A 180 6.19 4.08 -6.47
N PHE A 181 5.97 3.87 -7.77
CA PHE A 181 6.87 4.41 -8.81
C PHE A 181 6.82 5.92 -8.89
N VAL A 182 5.63 6.52 -8.88
CA VAL A 182 5.46 7.98 -8.91
C VAL A 182 5.98 8.61 -7.62
N GLY A 183 5.69 8.01 -6.46
CA GLY A 183 6.21 8.47 -5.17
C GLY A 183 7.74 8.49 -5.14
N ILE A 184 8.38 7.41 -5.59
CA ILE A 184 9.84 7.35 -5.71
C ILE A 184 10.37 8.41 -6.68
N ALA A 185 9.74 8.59 -7.83
CA ALA A 185 10.12 9.60 -8.81
C ALA A 185 10.01 11.02 -8.22
N CYS A 186 8.91 11.33 -7.52
CA CYS A 186 8.71 12.62 -6.84
C CYS A 186 9.76 12.87 -5.75
N ILE A 187 10.06 11.86 -4.92
CA ILE A 187 11.11 11.98 -3.89
C ILE A 187 12.47 12.23 -4.53
N ASN A 188 12.82 11.49 -5.59
CA ASN A 188 14.06 11.70 -6.32
C ASN A 188 14.15 13.11 -6.92
N TYR A 189 13.07 13.57 -7.54
CA TYR A 189 12.99 14.92 -8.09
C TYR A 189 13.16 15.98 -7.02
N ALA A 190 12.39 15.91 -5.94
CA ALA A 190 12.42 16.85 -4.84
C ALA A 190 13.81 16.90 -4.15
N THR A 191 14.44 15.72 -3.96
CA THR A 191 15.77 15.62 -3.37
C THR A 191 16.84 16.28 -4.24
N ARG A 192 16.77 16.11 -5.56
CA ARG A 192 17.73 16.69 -6.50
C ARG A 192 17.58 18.20 -6.68
N HIS A 193 16.37 18.72 -6.48
CA HIS A 193 16.06 20.15 -6.61
C HIS A 193 16.03 20.91 -5.27
N GLY A 194 16.52 20.29 -4.19
CA GLY A 194 16.62 20.94 -2.87
C GLY A 194 15.28 21.23 -2.18
N GLY A 195 14.17 20.73 -2.73
CA GLY A 195 12.82 20.94 -2.20
C GLY A 195 12.46 20.04 -1.02
N CYS A 196 13.25 19.02 -0.73
CA CYS A 196 12.99 18.07 0.35
C CYS A 196 14.14 18.14 1.36
N LEU A 197 13.87 18.72 2.51
CA LEU A 197 14.70 18.50 3.68
C LEU A 197 14.48 17.05 4.10
N LEU A 198 15.36 16.15 3.66
CA LEU A 198 15.46 14.84 4.27
C LEU A 198 15.76 15.05 5.74
N TYR A 199 14.74 14.97 6.56
CA TYR A 199 14.89 14.89 8.00
C TYR A 199 15.52 13.52 8.29
N THR A 200 16.82 13.44 8.06
CA THR A 200 17.62 12.36 8.64
C THR A 200 17.54 12.61 10.13
N SER A 201 16.78 11.78 10.85
CA SER A 201 16.92 11.73 12.30
C SER A 201 18.42 11.56 12.57
N PRO A 202 19.02 12.44 13.41
CA PRO A 202 20.44 12.35 13.68
C PRO A 202 20.76 10.90 14.07
N SER A 203 21.68 10.30 13.37
CA SER A 203 22.18 8.97 13.69
C SER A 203 22.62 8.97 15.15
N PRO A 204 22.44 7.89 15.92
CA PRO A 204 23.03 7.78 17.24
C PRO A 204 24.53 8.10 17.29
N ARG A 205 25.23 8.01 16.15
CA ARG A 205 26.63 8.41 15.95
C ARG A 205 26.88 9.92 15.93
N ASP A 206 25.86 10.72 15.63
CA ASP A 206 26.01 12.18 15.56
C ASP A 206 25.81 12.87 16.93
N ARG A 207 25.69 12.08 17.99
CA ARG A 207 25.53 12.52 19.38
C ARG A 207 26.82 12.52 20.22
N THR A 208 27.99 12.26 19.61
CA THR A 208 29.28 12.33 20.29
C THR A 208 30.07 13.55 19.85
#